data_7478738124e8531acebdf82f8128c732
#
_entry.id   7478738124e8531acebdf82f8128c732
#
_cell.length_a   1.000
_cell.length_b   1.000
_cell.length_c   1.000
_cell.angle_alpha   90.00
_cell.angle_beta   90.00
_cell.angle_gamma   90.00
#
_symmetry.space_group_name_H-M   'P 1'
#
loop_
_entity.id
_entity.type
_entity.pdbx_description
1 polymer ?
#
loop_
_entity_poly.entity_id
_entity_poly.type
_entity_poly.pdbx_seq_one_letter_code
_entity_poly.pdbx_strand_id
1 'polypeptide(L)'
;MLIFAVDQISKWGAWHYWPAMRWHPFFPFGGKALLENFYGMDVALVNHANKGAAFGFFASHQEFLLGFRLAIVLATSIWLFFINKVEGYLLPVGLILSGALSNIIDYFFYGHVVDLFYFRFWGYAYPVFNVADSVICIGTGLMLIHMLRAKKR
;
A
#
# COMPACT_ATOMS: atom_id res chain seq x y z
N MET A 1 -11.55 9.78 -3.55
CA MET A 1 -10.75 10.97 -3.17
C MET A 1 -10.35 10.97 -1.70
N LEU A 2 -11.25 10.72 -0.74
CA LEU A 2 -10.90 10.76 0.69
C LEU A 2 -9.75 9.80 1.06
N ILE A 3 -9.81 8.54 0.63
CA ILE A 3 -8.80 7.51 0.92
C ILE A 3 -7.42 7.91 0.38
N PHE A 4 -7.37 8.40 -0.85
CA PHE A 4 -6.15 8.93 -1.45
C PHE A 4 -5.55 10.07 -0.62
N ALA A 5 -6.38 11.02 -0.17
CA ALA A 5 -5.94 12.13 0.66
C ALA A 5 -5.40 11.64 2.02
N VAL A 6 -6.08 10.70 2.67
CA VAL A 6 -5.62 10.12 3.94
C VAL A 6 -4.27 9.43 3.78
N ASP A 7 -4.09 8.64 2.71
CA ASP A 7 -2.81 7.97 2.43
C ASP A 7 -1.69 9.00 2.20
N GLN A 8 -1.90 9.97 1.31
CA GLN A 8 -0.88 10.97 1.00
C GLN A 8 -0.54 11.88 2.18
N ILE A 9 -1.52 12.28 2.99
CA ILE A 9 -1.27 13.08 4.20
C ILE A 9 -0.47 12.28 5.24
N SER A 10 -0.81 11.01 5.44
CA SER A 10 -0.07 10.15 6.37
C SER A 10 1.38 9.92 5.93
N LYS A 11 1.62 9.69 4.64
CA LYS A 11 2.95 9.53 4.05
C LYS A 11 3.78 10.82 4.14
N TRP A 12 3.16 11.94 3.81
CA TRP A 12 3.80 13.25 3.95
C TRP A 12 4.22 13.53 5.40
N GLY A 13 3.32 13.23 6.36
CA GLY A 13 3.63 13.37 7.78
C GLY A 13 4.79 12.49 8.22
N ALA A 14 4.79 11.22 7.83
CA ALA A 14 5.89 10.32 8.16
C ALA A 14 7.21 10.78 7.55
N TRP A 15 7.21 11.19 6.29
CA TRP A 15 8.39 11.67 5.58
C TRP A 15 9.02 12.91 6.24
N HIS A 16 8.19 13.84 6.73
CA HIS A 16 8.68 15.11 7.28
C HIS A 16 9.02 15.05 8.76
N TYR A 17 8.31 14.23 9.54
CA TYR A 17 8.44 14.26 11.00
C TYR A 17 9.24 13.09 11.57
N TRP A 18 9.45 12.00 10.82
CA TRP A 18 10.18 10.83 11.32
C TRP A 18 11.42 10.54 10.50
N PRO A 19 12.56 10.24 11.17
CA PRO A 19 13.76 9.81 10.48
C PRO A 19 13.52 8.50 9.74
N ALA A 20 14.28 8.27 8.67
CA ALA A 20 14.16 7.04 7.90
C ALA A 20 14.50 5.81 8.78
N MET A 21 13.64 4.81 8.77
CA MET A 21 13.73 3.59 9.57
C MET A 21 15.11 2.90 9.49
N ARG A 22 15.74 2.92 8.32
CA ARG A 22 17.08 2.32 8.09
C ARG A 22 18.20 2.87 8.97
N TRP A 23 18.03 4.08 9.52
CA TRP A 23 19.03 4.73 10.38
C TRP A 23 18.82 4.44 11.87
N HIS A 24 17.73 3.77 12.22
CA HIS A 24 17.33 3.45 13.59
C HIS A 24 17.09 1.95 13.73
N PRO A 25 18.11 1.13 14.09
CA PRO A 25 18.00 -0.33 14.09
C PRO A 25 17.13 -0.90 15.23
N PHE A 26 16.80 -0.06 16.23
CA PHE A 26 16.02 -0.49 17.39
C PHE A 26 14.58 0.01 17.31
N PHE A 27 13.65 -0.82 17.81
CA PHE A 27 12.25 -0.45 17.94
C PHE A 27 12.10 0.85 18.76
N PRO A 28 11.27 1.81 18.37
CA PRO A 28 10.34 1.86 17.24
C PRO A 28 10.95 2.43 15.93
N PHE A 29 12.22 2.20 15.65
CA PHE A 29 12.90 2.50 14.39
C PHE A 29 12.87 4.01 14.00
N GLY A 30 12.97 4.90 15.00
CA GLY A 30 12.85 6.35 14.82
C GLY A 30 11.43 6.86 14.65
N GLY A 31 10.44 5.97 14.61
CA GLY A 31 9.02 6.30 14.50
C GLY A 31 8.33 6.41 15.87
N LYS A 32 7.05 6.07 15.91
CA LYS A 32 6.23 6.11 17.11
C LYS A 32 5.71 4.71 17.47
N ALA A 33 6.12 4.20 18.64
CA ALA A 33 5.53 2.98 19.19
C ALA A 33 4.05 3.20 19.52
N LEU A 34 3.20 2.27 19.11
CA LEU A 34 1.79 2.20 19.47
C LEU A 34 1.56 1.07 20.48
N LEU A 35 2.23 -0.07 20.28
CA LEU A 35 2.27 -1.19 21.20
C LEU A 35 3.70 -1.72 21.25
N GLU A 36 4.18 -2.06 22.45
CA GLU A 36 5.49 -2.66 22.63
C GLU A 36 5.33 -3.90 23.51
N ASN A 37 5.73 -5.05 22.95
CA ASN A 37 5.67 -6.37 23.57
C ASN A 37 4.30 -6.70 24.23
N PHE A 38 3.22 -6.23 23.65
CA PHE A 38 1.87 -6.51 24.14
C PHE A 38 1.44 -7.91 23.68
N TYR A 39 1.50 -8.89 24.60
CA TYR A 39 1.31 -10.31 24.32
C TYR A 39 2.16 -10.83 23.14
N GLY A 40 3.41 -10.37 23.02
CA GLY A 40 4.32 -10.74 21.95
C GLY A 40 4.09 -9.99 20.63
N MET A 41 3.29 -8.93 20.66
CA MET A 41 3.03 -8.06 19.50
C MET A 41 3.68 -6.71 19.69
N ASP A 42 4.33 -6.21 18.63
CA ASP A 42 4.78 -4.82 18.51
C ASP A 42 4.09 -4.14 17.35
N VAL A 43 3.67 -2.91 17.56
CA VAL A 43 3.09 -2.05 16.53
C VAL A 43 3.74 -0.69 16.59
N ALA A 44 4.21 -0.20 15.46
CA ALA A 44 4.77 1.15 15.36
C ALA A 44 4.36 1.84 14.06
N LEU A 45 4.33 3.16 14.10
CA LEU A 45 4.33 4.00 12.91
C LEU A 45 5.77 4.37 12.59
N VAL A 46 6.20 4.12 11.35
CA VAL A 46 7.59 4.30 10.90
C VAL A 46 7.66 5.04 9.57
N ASN A 47 8.84 5.49 9.19
CA ASN A 47 9.13 6.00 7.86
C ASN A 47 10.02 4.98 7.13
N HIS A 48 9.41 4.07 6.39
CA HIS A 48 10.09 3.02 5.65
C HIS A 48 10.06 3.31 4.15
N ALA A 49 11.26 3.40 3.55
CA ALA A 49 11.44 3.61 2.11
C ALA A 49 11.36 2.26 1.37
N ASN A 50 10.21 1.96 0.76
CA ASN A 50 10.01 0.77 -0.04
C ASN A 50 10.37 1.03 -1.51
N LYS A 51 11.48 0.45 -1.95
CA LYS A 51 11.99 0.56 -3.32
C LYS A 51 11.57 -0.58 -4.25
N GLY A 52 10.87 -1.59 -3.71
CA GLY A 52 10.48 -2.79 -4.45
C GLY A 52 8.98 -3.02 -4.50
N ALA A 53 8.61 -4.24 -4.88
CA ALA A 53 7.28 -4.80 -4.63
C ALA A 53 7.23 -5.41 -3.22
N ALA A 54 6.13 -6.11 -2.88
CA ALA A 54 6.00 -6.82 -1.62
C ALA A 54 7.25 -7.69 -1.36
N PHE A 55 7.73 -7.71 -0.11
CA PHE A 55 8.96 -8.42 0.30
C PHE A 55 10.26 -7.95 -0.39
N GLY A 56 10.31 -6.73 -0.96
CA GLY A 56 11.50 -6.18 -1.60
C GLY A 56 11.81 -6.76 -2.99
N PHE A 57 10.90 -7.52 -3.60
CA PHE A 57 11.08 -8.00 -4.97
C PHE A 57 11.28 -6.84 -5.95
N PHE A 58 12.23 -6.99 -6.87
CA PHE A 58 12.58 -5.99 -7.89
C PHE A 58 13.09 -4.64 -7.36
N ALA A 59 13.60 -4.56 -6.12
CA ALA A 59 14.11 -3.31 -5.55
C ALA A 59 15.23 -2.64 -6.38
N SER A 60 15.98 -3.43 -7.17
CA SER A 60 17.00 -2.95 -8.12
C SER A 60 16.44 -2.48 -9.48
N HIS A 61 15.13 -2.69 -9.75
CA HIS A 61 14.50 -2.39 -11.05
C HIS A 61 13.25 -1.51 -10.85
N GLN A 62 13.39 -0.41 -10.13
CA GLN A 62 12.28 0.47 -9.76
C GLN A 62 11.56 1.07 -10.97
N GLU A 63 12.30 1.46 -12.02
CA GLU A 63 11.72 2.02 -13.25
C GLU A 63 10.84 0.99 -13.97
N PHE A 64 11.30 -0.27 -14.02
CA PHE A 64 10.49 -1.36 -14.56
C PHE A 64 9.21 -1.57 -13.76
N LEU A 65 9.31 -1.56 -12.42
CA LEU A 65 8.13 -1.65 -11.54
C LEU A 65 7.17 -0.50 -11.74
N LEU A 66 7.68 0.72 -11.88
CA LEU A 66 6.85 1.90 -12.14
C LEU A 66 6.10 1.74 -13.48
N GLY A 67 6.82 1.39 -14.56
CA GLY A 67 6.21 1.15 -15.87
C GLY A 67 5.14 0.06 -15.82
N PHE A 68 5.42 -1.05 -15.11
CA PHE A 68 4.47 -2.14 -14.93
C PHE A 68 3.21 -1.71 -14.15
N ARG A 69 3.38 -0.96 -13.04
CA ARG A 69 2.27 -0.40 -12.26
C ARG A 69 1.41 0.55 -13.09
N LEU A 70 2.03 1.43 -13.87
CA LEU A 70 1.33 2.35 -14.78
C LEU A 70 0.53 1.59 -15.85
N ALA A 71 1.12 0.56 -16.45
CA ALA A 71 0.44 -0.26 -17.44
C ALA A 71 -0.79 -0.98 -16.86
N ILE A 72 -0.68 -1.54 -15.66
CA ILE A 72 -1.80 -2.19 -14.97
C ILE A 72 -2.90 -1.16 -14.66
N VAL A 73 -2.55 0.00 -14.12
CA VAL A 73 -3.53 1.06 -13.80
C VAL A 73 -4.25 1.52 -15.06
N LEU A 74 -3.51 1.75 -16.15
CA LEU A 74 -4.09 2.16 -17.44
C LEU A 74 -5.03 1.09 -17.98
N ALA A 75 -4.58 -0.16 -18.08
CA ALA A 75 -5.37 -1.28 -18.59
C ALA A 75 -6.65 -1.49 -17.75
N THR A 76 -6.53 -1.44 -16.42
CA THR A 76 -7.66 -1.61 -15.50
C THR A 76 -8.64 -0.44 -15.61
N SER A 77 -8.14 0.79 -15.79
CA SER A 77 -8.99 1.97 -16.01
C SER A 77 -9.75 1.88 -17.34
N ILE A 78 -9.06 1.51 -18.42
CA ILE A 78 -9.71 1.31 -19.74
C ILE A 78 -10.79 0.23 -19.62
N TRP A 79 -10.48 -0.89 -18.99
CA TRP A 79 -11.44 -1.96 -18.78
C TRP A 79 -12.67 -1.47 -17.98
N LEU A 80 -12.44 -0.75 -16.86
CA LEU A 80 -13.51 -0.29 -15.99
C LEU A 80 -14.46 0.70 -16.69
N PHE A 81 -13.92 1.68 -17.41
CA PHE A 81 -14.71 2.76 -17.97
C PHE A 81 -15.29 2.46 -19.35
N PHE A 82 -14.65 1.62 -20.16
CA PHE A 82 -15.04 1.39 -21.53
C PHE A 82 -15.57 -0.02 -21.81
N ILE A 83 -15.18 -1.02 -21.04
CA ILE A 83 -15.52 -2.43 -21.31
C ILE A 83 -16.48 -2.98 -20.26
N ASN A 84 -16.27 -2.63 -18.98
CA ASN A 84 -17.09 -3.15 -17.90
C ASN A 84 -18.54 -2.63 -17.97
N LYS A 85 -19.50 -3.55 -17.92
CA LYS A 85 -20.94 -3.25 -17.87
C LYS A 85 -21.59 -3.64 -16.54
N VAL A 86 -20.80 -4.11 -15.58
CA VAL A 86 -21.30 -4.62 -14.29
C VAL A 86 -20.99 -3.63 -13.20
N GLU A 87 -22.01 -2.95 -12.68
CA GLU A 87 -21.85 -1.93 -11.62
C GLU A 87 -21.14 -2.44 -10.36
N GLY A 88 -21.30 -3.72 -10.03
CA GLY A 88 -20.67 -4.35 -8.87
C GLY A 88 -19.13 -4.29 -8.84
N TYR A 89 -18.46 -4.01 -9.97
CA TYR A 89 -17.02 -3.83 -10.04
C TYR A 89 -16.55 -2.40 -9.80
N LEU A 90 -17.43 -1.40 -9.84
CA LEU A 90 -17.03 0.01 -9.70
C LEU A 90 -16.34 0.29 -8.38
N LEU A 91 -16.92 -0.14 -7.25
CA LEU A 91 -16.34 0.08 -5.94
C LEU A 91 -15.03 -0.70 -5.73
N PRO A 92 -14.96 -2.03 -5.91
CA PRO A 92 -13.73 -2.77 -5.67
C PRO A 92 -12.57 -2.32 -6.58
N VAL A 93 -12.83 -2.12 -7.87
CA VAL A 93 -11.78 -1.67 -8.81
C VAL A 93 -11.40 -0.22 -8.55
N GLY A 94 -12.34 0.64 -8.20
CA GLY A 94 -12.07 2.03 -7.81
C GLY A 94 -11.15 2.12 -6.57
N LEU A 95 -11.32 1.22 -5.59
CA LEU A 95 -10.43 1.11 -4.44
C LEU A 95 -9.01 0.69 -4.87
N ILE A 96 -8.90 -0.35 -5.69
CA ILE A 96 -7.60 -0.82 -6.22
C ILE A 96 -6.89 0.29 -6.99
N LEU A 97 -7.59 0.97 -7.90
CA LEU A 97 -7.02 2.06 -8.69
C LEU A 97 -6.58 3.24 -7.81
N SER A 98 -7.40 3.61 -6.81
CA SER A 98 -7.06 4.70 -5.88
C SER A 98 -5.79 4.40 -5.10
N GLY A 99 -5.64 3.20 -4.56
CA GLY A 99 -4.42 2.80 -3.84
C GLY A 99 -3.20 2.69 -4.77
N ALA A 100 -3.37 2.07 -5.94
CA ALA A 100 -2.28 1.94 -6.91
C ALA A 100 -1.77 3.31 -7.40
N LEU A 101 -2.67 4.25 -7.69
CA LEU A 101 -2.30 5.62 -8.06
C LEU A 101 -1.58 6.35 -6.92
N SER A 102 -2.02 6.15 -5.66
CA SER A 102 -1.35 6.75 -4.51
C SER A 102 0.10 6.28 -4.38
N ASN A 103 0.35 4.99 -4.51
CA ASN A 103 1.71 4.42 -4.48
C ASN A 103 2.56 4.83 -5.71
N ILE A 104 1.95 5.06 -6.87
CA ILE A 104 2.66 5.58 -8.06
C ILE A 104 3.09 7.03 -7.83
N ILE A 105 2.24 7.85 -7.26
CA ILE A 105 2.53 9.26 -6.98
C ILE A 105 3.69 9.42 -6.01
N ASP A 106 3.82 8.54 -5.02
CA ASP A 106 4.95 8.55 -4.09
C ASP A 106 6.30 8.48 -4.82
N TYR A 107 6.39 7.70 -5.89
CA TYR A 107 7.62 7.57 -6.67
C TYR A 107 8.08 8.92 -7.25
N PHE A 108 7.14 9.76 -7.68
CA PHE A 108 7.46 11.08 -8.24
C PHE A 108 7.84 12.10 -7.16
N PHE A 109 7.28 11.99 -5.95
CA PHE A 109 7.59 12.90 -4.85
C PHE A 109 8.77 12.48 -4.00
N TYR A 110 8.94 11.18 -3.77
CA TYR A 110 9.92 10.64 -2.80
C TYR A 110 10.97 9.71 -3.44
N GLY A 111 10.80 9.34 -4.72
CA GLY A 111 11.65 8.36 -5.41
C GLY A 111 11.42 6.90 -4.97
N HIS A 112 10.43 6.66 -4.11
CA HIS A 112 10.04 5.35 -3.59
C HIS A 112 8.66 5.43 -2.96
N VAL A 113 8.05 4.28 -2.64
CA VAL A 113 6.81 4.23 -1.87
C VAL A 113 7.15 4.43 -0.38
N VAL A 114 6.37 5.26 0.32
CA VAL A 114 6.50 5.47 1.76
C VAL A 114 5.57 4.52 2.50
N ASP A 115 6.15 3.59 3.28
CA ASP A 115 5.40 2.67 4.12
C ASP A 115 5.44 3.09 5.58
N LEU A 116 4.35 2.85 6.31
CA LEU A 116 4.05 3.47 7.60
C LEU A 116 3.83 2.48 8.72
N PHE A 117 3.11 1.39 8.46
CA PHE A 117 2.62 0.48 9.48
C PHE A 117 3.57 -0.68 9.65
N TYR A 118 4.26 -0.73 10.79
CA TYR A 118 5.08 -1.84 11.20
C TYR A 118 4.34 -2.70 12.20
N PHE A 119 4.31 -4.01 11.94
CA PHE A 119 3.76 -5.03 12.82
C PHE A 119 4.77 -6.16 13.03
N ARG A 120 4.94 -6.58 14.28
CA ARG A 120 5.68 -7.80 14.62
C ARG A 120 4.81 -8.67 15.52
N PHE A 121 4.68 -9.93 15.18
CA PHE A 121 3.89 -10.92 15.92
C PHE A 121 4.80 -12.08 16.35
N TRP A 122 5.00 -12.28 17.64
CA TRP A 122 5.82 -13.37 18.19
C TRP A 122 7.17 -13.56 17.48
N GLY A 123 7.87 -12.46 17.24
CA GLY A 123 9.17 -12.44 16.55
C GLY A 123 9.11 -12.37 15.02
N TYR A 124 7.97 -12.63 14.38
CA TYR A 124 7.79 -12.46 12.94
C TYR A 124 7.43 -11.02 12.59
N ALA A 125 8.31 -10.34 11.87
CA ALA A 125 8.03 -9.00 11.35
C ALA A 125 7.24 -9.09 10.04
N TYR A 126 6.01 -8.57 10.05
CA TYR A 126 5.22 -8.43 8.84
C TYR A 126 5.82 -7.32 7.96
N PRO A 127 5.77 -7.43 6.62
CA PRO A 127 6.21 -6.36 5.73
C PRO A 127 5.55 -5.04 6.08
N VAL A 128 6.34 -3.97 6.16
CA VAL A 128 5.80 -2.63 6.40
C VAL A 128 4.90 -2.24 5.23
N PHE A 129 3.76 -1.61 5.50
CA PHE A 129 2.77 -1.24 4.50
C PHE A 129 2.14 0.13 4.80
N ASN A 130 1.31 0.62 3.89
CA ASN A 130 0.63 1.91 3.99
C ASN A 130 -0.90 1.79 3.82
N VAL A 131 -1.59 2.93 3.86
CA VAL A 131 -3.06 2.97 3.68
C VAL A 131 -3.44 2.51 2.27
N ALA A 132 -2.68 2.91 1.24
CA ALA A 132 -2.94 2.51 -0.15
C ALA A 132 -2.89 0.99 -0.32
N ASP A 133 -1.90 0.30 0.30
CA ASP A 133 -1.80 -1.17 0.26
C ASP A 133 -3.02 -1.83 0.91
N SER A 134 -3.46 -1.30 2.06
CA SER A 134 -4.66 -1.78 2.76
C SER A 134 -5.89 -1.68 1.87
N VAL A 135 -6.03 -0.57 1.16
CA VAL A 135 -7.16 -0.31 0.26
C VAL A 135 -7.12 -1.21 -0.97
N ILE A 136 -5.94 -1.46 -1.54
CA ILE A 136 -5.76 -2.44 -2.63
C ILE A 136 -6.19 -3.83 -2.16
N CYS A 137 -5.77 -4.26 -0.97
CA CYS A 137 -6.15 -5.55 -0.41
C CYS A 137 -7.67 -5.66 -0.20
N ILE A 138 -8.30 -4.63 0.37
CA ILE A 138 -9.77 -4.59 0.56
C ILE A 138 -10.49 -4.65 -0.79
N GLY A 139 -10.09 -3.82 -1.75
CA GLY A 139 -10.67 -3.82 -3.10
C GLY A 139 -10.55 -5.17 -3.80
N THR A 140 -9.39 -5.81 -3.69
CA THR A 140 -9.15 -7.15 -4.24
C THR A 140 -10.05 -8.20 -3.58
N GLY A 141 -10.19 -8.16 -2.26
CA GLY A 141 -11.10 -9.05 -1.53
C GLY A 141 -12.57 -8.89 -1.95
N LEU A 142 -13.03 -7.64 -2.07
CA LEU A 142 -14.38 -7.34 -2.53
C LEU A 142 -14.62 -7.82 -3.97
N MET A 143 -13.62 -7.64 -4.84
CA MET A 143 -13.68 -8.11 -6.23
C MET A 143 -13.82 -9.65 -6.28
N LEU A 144 -13.01 -10.38 -5.50
CA LEU A 144 -13.08 -11.83 -5.42
C LEU A 144 -14.44 -12.31 -4.90
N ILE A 145 -14.96 -11.68 -3.85
CA ILE A 145 -16.30 -12.00 -3.32
C ILE A 145 -17.38 -11.80 -4.39
N HIS A 146 -17.30 -10.69 -5.14
CA HIS A 146 -18.25 -10.42 -6.21
C HIS A 146 -18.18 -11.48 -7.32
N MET A 147 -16.99 -11.86 -7.77
CA MET A 147 -16.77 -12.91 -8.77
C MET A 147 -17.33 -14.26 -8.33
N LEU A 148 -17.09 -14.66 -7.07
CA LEU A 148 -17.59 -15.93 -6.53
C LEU A 148 -19.13 -15.96 -6.42
N ARG A 149 -19.75 -14.83 -6.11
CA ARG A 149 -21.23 -14.71 -6.08
C ARG A 149 -21.84 -14.74 -7.48
N ALA A 150 -21.20 -14.09 -8.46
CA ALA A 150 -21.69 -14.10 -9.84
C ALA A 150 -21.64 -15.50 -10.47
N LYS A 151 -20.66 -16.35 -10.12
CA LYS A 151 -20.55 -17.73 -10.63
C LYS A 151 -21.66 -18.67 -10.09
N LYS A 152 -22.32 -18.33 -8.99
CA LYS A 152 -23.37 -19.16 -8.36
C LYS A 152 -24.80 -18.83 -8.88
N ARG A 153 -24.91 -17.81 -9.72
CA ARG A 153 -26.17 -17.43 -10.40
C ARG A 153 -26.17 -17.90 -11.85
#